data_d556eeba5bb48af34760451f8a218faa
#
_entry.id   d556eeba5bb48af34760451f8a218faa
#
_cell.length_a   1.000
_cell.length_b   1.000
_cell.length_c   1.000
_cell.angle_alpha   90.00
_cell.angle_beta   90.00
_cell.angle_gamma   90.00
#
_symmetry.space_group_name_H-M   'P 1'
#
loop_
_entity.id
_entity.type
_entity.pdbx_description
1 polymer ?
#
loop_
_entity_poly.entity_id
_entity_poly.type
_entity_poly.pdbx_seq_one_letter_code
_entity_poly.pdbx_strand_id
1 'polypeptide(L)'
;MVWTAEAVDNLDRIFTYVAAFNAAAEARRAQRLSVAANILVDQPERGRPIAKGLRELTVIHPYLIRYRVTEDAVIILRIRHGMRVQD
;
A
#
# COMPACT_ATOMS: atom_id res chain seq x y z
N MET A 1 4.69 8.15 -10.10
CA MET A 1 3.74 7.51 -9.17
C MET A 1 3.19 8.57 -8.22
N VAL A 2 1.91 8.46 -7.93
CA VAL A 2 1.23 9.43 -7.08
C VAL A 2 0.65 8.71 -5.87
N TRP A 3 0.87 9.26 -4.67
CA TRP A 3 0.25 8.79 -3.44
C TRP A 3 -0.88 9.76 -3.07
N THR A 4 -2.08 9.24 -2.89
CA THR A 4 -3.16 10.08 -2.39
C THR A 4 -2.90 10.45 -0.94
N ALA A 5 -3.57 11.52 -0.48
CA ALA A 5 -3.47 11.91 0.93
C ALA A 5 -3.91 10.78 1.85
N GLU A 6 -4.95 10.03 1.44
CA GLU A 6 -5.39 8.88 2.23
C GLU A 6 -4.31 7.80 2.32
N ALA A 7 -3.63 7.50 1.22
CA ALA A 7 -2.59 6.48 1.21
C ALA A 7 -1.41 6.88 2.10
N VAL A 8 -1.01 8.14 2.04
CA VAL A 8 0.05 8.67 2.90
C VAL A 8 -0.36 8.55 4.37
N ASP A 9 -1.59 8.93 4.69
CA ASP A 9 -2.10 8.84 6.05
C ASP A 9 -2.17 7.39 6.54
N ASN A 10 -2.58 6.47 5.66
CA ASN A 10 -2.61 5.05 6.00
C ASN A 10 -1.21 4.54 6.37
N LEU A 11 -0.22 4.87 5.56
CA LEU A 11 1.15 4.43 5.80
C LEU A 11 1.67 5.01 7.11
N ASP A 12 1.39 6.28 7.36
CA ASP A 12 1.80 6.96 8.57
C ASP A 12 1.18 6.33 9.82
N ARG A 13 -0.11 5.97 9.74
CA ARG A 13 -0.79 5.29 10.85
C ARG A 13 -0.22 3.92 11.12
N ILE A 14 0.12 3.17 10.08
CA ILE A 14 0.77 1.87 10.25
C ILE A 14 2.08 2.05 11.00
N PHE A 15 2.89 3.00 10.55
CA PHE A 15 4.17 3.28 11.17
C PHE A 15 4.00 3.67 12.64
N THR A 16 3.09 4.60 12.92
CA THR A 16 2.87 5.11 14.27
C THR A 16 2.30 4.06 15.20
N TYR A 17 1.28 3.34 14.74
CA TYR A 17 0.59 2.34 15.54
C TYR A 17 1.54 1.23 15.98
N VAL A 18 2.35 0.76 15.07
CA VAL A 18 3.17 -0.41 15.37
C VAL A 18 4.49 -0.03 15.99
N ALA A 19 4.94 1.21 15.79
CA ALA A 19 6.10 1.72 16.52
C ALA A 19 5.86 1.69 18.04
N ALA A 20 4.61 1.74 18.47
CA ALA A 20 4.28 1.63 19.89
C ALA A 20 4.58 0.23 20.46
N PHE A 21 4.61 -0.79 19.61
CA PHE A 21 4.85 -2.17 20.04
C PHE A 21 6.26 -2.66 19.67
N ASN A 22 6.70 -2.33 18.48
CA ASN A 22 8.03 -2.75 18.03
C ASN A 22 8.48 -1.81 16.89
N ALA A 23 9.14 -0.73 17.28
CA ALA A 23 9.53 0.31 16.34
C ALA A 23 10.42 -0.21 15.22
N ALA A 24 11.38 -1.08 15.54
CA ALA A 24 12.32 -1.57 14.54
C ALA A 24 11.62 -2.44 13.49
N ALA A 25 10.75 -3.34 13.93
CA ALA A 25 10.01 -4.21 12.99
C ALA A 25 9.09 -3.40 12.10
N GLU A 26 8.47 -2.37 12.65
CA GLU A 26 7.50 -1.59 11.90
C GLU A 26 8.12 -0.58 10.95
N ALA A 27 9.26 -0.05 11.33
CA ALA A 27 10.02 0.77 10.40
C ALA A 27 10.39 -0.05 9.16
N ARG A 28 10.78 -1.31 9.36
CA ARG A 28 11.07 -2.20 8.23
C ARG A 28 9.84 -2.49 7.38
N ARG A 29 8.68 -2.72 8.02
CA ARG A 29 7.45 -2.96 7.26
C ARG A 29 7.02 -1.75 6.46
N ALA A 30 7.06 -0.57 7.06
CA ALA A 30 6.71 0.66 6.34
C ALA A 30 7.64 0.87 5.15
N GLN A 31 8.94 0.63 5.35
CA GLN A 31 9.91 0.74 4.27
C GLN A 31 9.62 -0.27 3.16
N ARG A 32 9.31 -1.52 3.51
CA ARG A 32 9.00 -2.55 2.53
C ARG A 32 7.73 -2.22 1.75
N LEU A 33 6.73 -1.63 2.41
CA LEU A 33 5.52 -1.18 1.73
C LEU A 33 5.85 -0.10 0.70
N SER A 34 6.71 0.85 1.07
CA SER A 34 7.12 1.91 0.14
C SER A 34 7.88 1.33 -1.05
N VAL A 35 8.79 0.40 -0.80
CA VAL A 35 9.54 -0.26 -1.87
C VAL A 35 8.61 -1.06 -2.78
N ALA A 36 7.67 -1.80 -2.19
CA ALA A 36 6.70 -2.56 -2.98
C ALA A 36 5.85 -1.65 -3.87
N ALA A 37 5.44 -0.49 -3.33
CA ALA A 37 4.69 0.48 -4.12
C ALA A 37 5.52 1.01 -5.29
N ASN A 38 6.81 1.27 -5.06
CA ASN A 38 7.68 1.77 -6.14
C ASN A 38 7.86 0.76 -7.26
N ILE A 39 7.82 -0.53 -6.97
CA ILE A 39 7.91 -1.56 -8.00
C ILE A 39 6.75 -1.45 -8.99
N LEU A 40 5.60 -0.95 -8.56
CA LEU A 40 4.43 -0.83 -9.42
C LEU A 40 4.62 0.18 -10.55
N VAL A 41 5.61 1.07 -10.46
CA VAL A 41 5.93 1.97 -11.57
C VAL A 41 6.40 1.17 -12.78
N ASP A 42 7.21 0.15 -12.55
CA ASP A 42 7.75 -0.69 -13.62
C ASP A 42 6.87 -1.90 -13.93
N GLN A 43 6.10 -2.36 -12.96
CA GLN A 43 5.27 -3.56 -13.07
C GLN A 43 3.85 -3.28 -12.58
N PRO A 44 3.09 -2.45 -13.30
CA PRO A 44 1.76 -2.03 -12.81
C PRO A 44 0.74 -3.17 -12.77
N GLU A 45 0.93 -4.25 -13.52
CA GLU A 45 0.01 -5.38 -13.49
C GLU A 45 0.31 -6.38 -12.37
N ARG A 46 1.28 -6.10 -11.51
CA ARG A 46 1.69 -7.03 -10.47
C ARG A 46 0.58 -7.32 -9.45
N GLY A 47 -0.24 -6.33 -9.13
CA GLY A 47 -1.40 -6.52 -8.27
C GLY A 47 -2.53 -7.17 -9.01
N ARG A 48 -3.37 -7.94 -8.30
CA ARG A 48 -4.53 -8.58 -8.92
C ARG A 48 -5.61 -7.54 -9.23
N PRO A 49 -6.32 -7.69 -10.36
CA PRO A 49 -7.41 -6.78 -10.67
C PRO A 49 -8.59 -7.01 -9.72
N ILE A 50 -9.24 -5.92 -9.35
CA ILE A 50 -10.49 -5.92 -8.60
C ILE A 50 -11.50 -5.02 -9.32
N ALA A 51 -12.67 -4.80 -8.73
CA ALA A 51 -13.72 -4.05 -9.39
C ALA A 51 -13.30 -2.62 -9.73
N LYS A 52 -13.90 -2.06 -10.77
CA LYS A 52 -13.78 -0.65 -11.17
C LYS A 52 -12.38 -0.23 -11.62
N GLY A 53 -11.66 -1.16 -12.23
CA GLY A 53 -10.34 -0.85 -12.75
C GLY A 53 -9.26 -0.66 -11.71
N LEU A 54 -9.52 -1.11 -10.49
CA LEU A 54 -8.54 -1.06 -9.40
C LEU A 54 -7.74 -2.35 -9.34
N ARG A 55 -6.59 -2.29 -8.68
CA ARG A 55 -5.77 -3.46 -8.39
C ARG A 55 -5.35 -3.46 -6.94
N GLU A 56 -5.06 -4.66 -6.42
CA GLU A 56 -4.52 -4.83 -5.06
C GLU A 56 -3.27 -5.67 -5.07
N LEU A 57 -2.26 -5.20 -4.36
CA LEU A 57 -0.99 -5.90 -4.19
C LEU A 57 -0.88 -6.37 -2.74
N THR A 58 -0.53 -7.66 -2.55
CA THR A 58 -0.56 -8.30 -1.24
C THR A 58 0.79 -8.91 -0.85
N VAL A 59 1.90 -8.27 -1.20
CA VAL A 59 3.23 -8.85 -0.95
C VAL A 59 3.73 -8.66 0.47
N ILE A 60 3.19 -7.70 1.22
CA ILE A 60 3.62 -7.41 2.59
C ILE A 60 2.47 -7.74 3.53
N HIS A 61 2.33 -9.04 3.80
CA HIS A 61 1.28 -9.50 4.71
C HIS A 61 1.41 -8.81 6.07
N PRO A 62 0.32 -8.36 6.68
CA PRO A 62 -1.08 -8.52 6.27
C PRO A 62 -1.66 -7.32 5.51
N TYR A 63 -0.82 -6.49 4.93
CA TYR A 63 -1.26 -5.24 4.32
C TYR A 63 -1.56 -5.40 2.85
N LEU A 64 -2.55 -4.63 2.38
CA LEU A 64 -2.94 -4.56 0.97
C LEU A 64 -2.67 -3.15 0.47
N ILE A 65 -2.10 -3.05 -0.73
CA ILE A 65 -1.93 -1.78 -1.42
C ILE A 65 -2.96 -1.74 -2.53
N ARG A 66 -3.91 -0.82 -2.43
CA ARG A 66 -4.91 -0.63 -3.49
C ARG A 66 -4.48 0.53 -4.37
N TYR A 67 -4.46 0.30 -5.68
CA TYR A 67 -3.98 1.30 -6.60
C TYR A 67 -4.74 1.27 -7.91
N ARG A 68 -4.57 2.32 -8.69
CA ARG A 68 -5.13 2.46 -10.03
C ARG A 68 -4.01 2.78 -11.00
N VAL A 69 -4.06 2.18 -12.19
CA VAL A 69 -3.11 2.47 -13.26
C VAL A 69 -3.82 3.32 -14.30
N THR A 70 -3.21 4.46 -14.64
CA THR A 70 -3.68 5.31 -15.74
C THR A 70 -2.60 5.32 -16.81
N GLU A 71 -2.86 6.00 -17.94
CA GLU A 71 -1.87 6.11 -19.01
C GLU A 71 -0.56 6.75 -18.52
N ASP A 72 -0.67 7.70 -17.59
CA ASP A 72 0.45 8.53 -17.19
C ASP A 72 1.03 8.16 -15.84
N ALA A 73 0.31 7.39 -15.02
CA ALA A 73 0.72 7.22 -13.63
C ALA A 73 0.14 5.97 -12.99
N VAL A 74 0.81 5.54 -11.93
CA VAL A 74 0.27 4.62 -10.93
C VAL A 74 -0.12 5.45 -9.73
N ILE A 75 -1.37 5.31 -9.31
CA ILE A 75 -1.93 6.10 -8.21
C ILE A 75 -2.20 5.17 -7.04
N ILE A 76 -1.48 5.35 -5.96
CA ILE A 76 -1.68 4.58 -4.73
C ILE A 76 -2.85 5.21 -3.99
N LEU A 77 -3.96 4.48 -3.90
CA LEU A 77 -5.21 5.00 -3.35
C LEU A 77 -5.30 4.80 -1.86
N ARG A 78 -4.91 3.64 -1.37
CA ARG A 78 -4.92 3.36 0.06
C ARG A 78 -4.07 2.14 0.38
N ILE A 79 -3.66 2.06 1.64
CA ILE A 79 -3.03 0.88 2.23
C ILE A 79 -3.93 0.46 3.38
N ARG A 80 -4.35 -0.82 3.40
CA ARG A 80 -5.24 -1.29 4.44
C ARG A 80 -4.77 -2.62 4.99
N HIS A 81 -5.23 -2.92 6.20
CA HIS A 81 -4.93 -4.19 6.84
C HIS A 81 -5.91 -5.25 6.34
N GLY A 82 -5.39 -6.27 5.67
CA GLY A 82 -6.21 -7.29 5.02
C GLY A 82 -7.05 -8.14 5.96
N MET A 83 -6.70 -8.17 7.25
CA MET A 83 -7.46 -8.91 8.27
C MET A 83 -8.63 -8.11 8.83
N ARG A 84 -8.72 -6.83 8.51
CA ARG A 84 -9.83 -5.98 8.94
C ARG A 84 -10.87 -5.92 7.83
N VAL A 85 -12.12 -6.01 8.22
CA VAL A 85 -13.22 -6.06 7.26
C VAL A 85 -13.59 -4.67 6.75
N GLN A 86 -13.49 -3.67 7.60
CA GLN A 86 -13.91 -2.32 7.25
C GLN A 86 -12.85 -1.59 6.46
N ASP A 87 -13.34 -0.79 5.55
CA ASP A 87 -12.53 0.10 4.75
C ASP A 87 -13.01 1.51 4.90
#